data_25ac99d36ba19a8446838df0b0b54782
#
_entry.id   25ac99d36ba19a8446838df0b0b54782
#
_cell.length_a   1.000
_cell.length_b   1.000
_cell.length_c   1.000
_cell.angle_alpha   90.00
_cell.angle_beta   90.00
_cell.angle_gamma   90.00
#
_symmetry.space_group_name_H-M   'P 1'
#
loop_
_entity.id
_entity.type
_entity.pdbx_description
1 polymer ?
#
loop_
_entity_poly.entity_id
_entity_poly.type
_entity_poly.pdbx_seq_one_letter_code
_entity_poly.pdbx_strand_id
1 'polypeptide(L)'
;MNDRGPTLLSDAAIEGLRPSSSVLSFSEGEAVVRKGETGTAFYVVVSGEVEIRLQAEDGRTLPLSRLGSGATFGEMALLRDEPVSADVVAVNPVTLMACPVE
;
A
#
# COMPACT_ATOMS: atom_id res chain seq x y z
N MET A 1 -19.17 9.96 -0.84
CA MET A 1 -18.75 9.28 -1.18
C MET A 1 -18.53 8.31 -0.51
N ASN A 2 -18.29 7.74 -0.50
CA ASN A 2 -18.15 6.77 -0.03
C ASN A 2 -17.12 6.16 0.06
N ASP A 3 -16.42 6.17 0.38
CA ASP A 3 -15.41 5.61 0.37
C ASP A 3 -15.23 4.55 1.10
N ARG A 4 -15.14 3.58 0.81
CA ARG A 4 -15.01 2.53 1.34
C ARG A 4 -13.91 1.81 0.89
N GLY A 5 -13.05 1.20 1.60
CA GLY A 5 -11.86 0.53 1.12
C GLY A 5 -10.85 1.52 0.59
N PRO A 6 -9.92 1.08 -0.25
CA PRO A 6 -8.86 1.96 -0.77
C PRO A 6 -9.44 3.03 -1.67
N THR A 7 -8.80 4.18 -1.65
CA THR A 7 -9.12 5.26 -2.56
C THR A 7 -8.40 5.02 -3.89
N LEU A 8 -9.13 5.17 -4.98
CA LEU A 8 -8.53 5.04 -6.31
C LEU A 8 -8.25 6.42 -6.86
N LEU A 9 -7.04 6.58 -7.38
CA LEU A 9 -6.63 7.85 -7.95
C LEU A 9 -6.58 7.77 -9.47
N SER A 10 -6.90 8.87 -10.12
CA SER A 10 -6.77 8.95 -11.57
C SER A 10 -5.31 9.06 -11.95
N ASP A 11 -5.01 8.80 -13.22
CA ASP A 11 -3.65 8.94 -13.72
C ASP A 11 -3.14 10.37 -13.53
N ALA A 12 -4.02 11.35 -13.73
CA ALA A 12 -3.61 12.74 -13.55
C ALA A 12 -3.24 13.03 -12.10
N ALA A 13 -3.98 12.46 -11.15
CA ALA A 13 -3.68 12.65 -9.74
C ALA A 13 -2.34 12.00 -9.39
N ILE A 14 -2.07 10.83 -9.94
CA ILE A 14 -0.80 10.13 -9.72
C ILE A 14 0.36 10.97 -10.25
N GLU A 15 0.20 11.53 -11.45
CA GLU A 15 1.24 12.37 -12.02
C GLU A 15 1.51 13.60 -11.16
N GLY A 16 0.47 14.15 -10.57
CA GLY A 16 0.63 15.30 -9.69
C GLY A 16 1.41 15.01 -8.43
N LEU A 17 1.43 13.76 -8.00
CA LEU A 17 2.17 13.36 -6.80
C LEU A 17 3.64 13.08 -7.07
N ARG A 18 4.01 12.82 -8.33
CA ARG A 18 5.38 12.41 -8.64
C ARG A 18 6.46 13.33 -8.11
N PRO A 19 6.33 14.66 -8.22
CA PRO A 19 7.43 15.52 -7.78
C PRO A 19 7.77 15.39 -6.30
N SER A 20 6.82 14.96 -5.47
CA SER A 20 7.05 14.88 -4.02
C SER A 20 7.09 13.45 -3.52
N SER A 21 7.30 12.48 -4.41
CA SER A 21 7.27 11.07 -3.99
C SER A 21 8.43 10.31 -4.61
N SER A 22 8.66 9.12 -4.07
CA SER A 22 9.68 8.20 -4.57
C SER A 22 9.01 7.04 -5.29
N VAL A 23 9.66 6.56 -6.34
CA VAL A 23 9.15 5.40 -7.08
C VAL A 23 9.91 4.16 -6.60
N LEU A 24 9.16 3.14 -6.23
CA LEU A 24 9.71 1.89 -5.73
C LEU A 24 9.19 0.74 -6.58
N SER A 25 10.03 -0.27 -6.76
CA SER A 25 9.65 -1.47 -7.50
C SER A 25 9.88 -2.69 -6.65
N PHE A 26 8.97 -3.65 -6.75
CA PHE A 26 9.04 -4.89 -5.99
C PHE A 26 8.77 -6.06 -6.91
N SER A 27 9.45 -7.17 -6.63
CA SER A 27 9.22 -8.41 -7.37
C SER A 27 8.11 -9.19 -6.71
N GLU A 28 7.55 -10.12 -7.48
CA GLU A 28 6.53 -11.02 -6.95
C GLU A 28 7.01 -11.66 -5.65
N GLY A 29 6.16 -11.64 -4.65
CA GLY A 29 6.45 -12.24 -3.36
C GLY A 29 7.16 -11.35 -2.36
N GLU A 30 7.63 -10.19 -2.79
CA GLU A 30 8.30 -9.28 -1.86
C GLU A 30 7.30 -8.53 -0.99
N ALA A 31 7.64 -8.35 0.27
CA ALA A 31 6.81 -7.56 1.18
C ALA A 31 7.10 -6.09 0.98
N VAL A 32 6.04 -5.32 0.74
CA VAL A 32 6.14 -3.87 0.63
C VAL A 32 6.20 -3.25 2.02
N VAL A 33 5.27 -3.64 2.88
CA VAL A 33 5.28 -3.25 4.28
C VAL A 33 4.87 -4.46 5.10
N ARG A 34 5.26 -4.46 6.36
CA ARG A 34 4.95 -5.55 7.27
C ARG A 34 4.25 -5.02 8.50
N LYS A 35 3.36 -5.85 9.03
CA LYS A 35 2.66 -5.51 10.26
C LYS A 35 3.65 -5.10 11.33
N GLY A 36 3.35 -4.03 12.01
CA GLY A 36 4.16 -3.53 13.10
C GLY A 36 5.16 -2.46 12.72
N GLU A 37 5.40 -2.26 11.43
CA GLU A 37 6.32 -1.22 10.99
C GLU A 37 5.71 0.15 11.25
N THR A 38 6.58 1.13 11.48
CA THR A 38 6.14 2.51 11.63
C THR A 38 5.75 3.06 10.26
N GLY A 39 4.55 3.63 10.15
CA GLY A 39 4.11 4.23 8.91
C GLY A 39 4.74 5.60 8.72
N THR A 40 5.50 5.77 7.64
CA THR A 40 6.14 7.05 7.33
C THR A 40 5.67 7.60 5.99
N ALA A 41 4.89 6.84 5.25
CA ALA A 41 4.42 7.26 3.93
C ALA A 41 3.16 6.47 3.62
N PHE A 42 2.33 7.01 2.74
CA PHE A 42 1.30 6.18 2.13
C PHE A 42 1.77 5.85 0.71
N TYR A 43 1.11 4.89 0.10
CA TYR A 43 1.57 4.34 -1.17
C TYR A 43 0.45 4.35 -2.20
N VAL A 44 0.84 4.58 -3.45
CA VAL A 44 -0.07 4.52 -4.60
C VAL A 44 0.45 3.44 -5.52
N VAL A 45 -0.40 2.51 -5.92
CA VAL A 45 -0.01 1.47 -6.88
C VAL A 45 -0.04 2.08 -8.27
N VAL A 46 1.11 2.12 -8.93
CA VAL A 46 1.21 2.63 -10.29
C VAL A 46 0.92 1.51 -11.27
N SER A 47 1.52 0.34 -11.07
CA SER A 47 1.27 -0.82 -11.92
C SER A 47 1.49 -2.08 -11.09
N GLY A 48 0.89 -3.18 -11.53
CA GLY A 48 0.95 -4.44 -10.81
C GLY A 48 -0.10 -4.52 -9.73
N GLU A 49 0.04 -5.49 -8.84
CA GLU A 49 -0.93 -5.71 -7.77
C GLU A 49 -0.23 -6.09 -6.49
N VAL A 50 -0.82 -5.67 -5.37
CA VAL A 50 -0.39 -6.09 -4.05
C VAL A 50 -1.56 -6.76 -3.35
N GLU A 51 -1.24 -7.58 -2.36
CA GLU A 51 -2.26 -8.24 -1.55
C GLU A 51 -2.05 -7.86 -0.09
N ILE A 52 -3.12 -7.49 0.58
CA ILE A 52 -3.11 -7.18 2.00
C ILE A 52 -3.39 -8.48 2.74
N ARG A 53 -2.53 -8.84 3.70
CA ARG A 53 -2.61 -10.10 4.43
C ARG A 53 -2.53 -9.88 5.92
N LEU A 54 -3.35 -10.63 6.65
CA LEU A 54 -3.27 -10.67 8.11
C LEU A 54 -2.73 -12.01 8.54
N GLN A 55 -2.00 -12.03 9.66
CA GLN A 55 -1.61 -13.27 10.28
C GLN A 55 -2.56 -13.58 11.41
N ALA A 56 -3.15 -14.78 11.38
CA ALA A 56 -3.98 -15.25 12.46
C ALA A 56 -3.09 -15.66 13.63
N GLU A 57 -3.71 -15.81 14.81
CA GLU A 57 -2.96 -16.18 16.01
C GLU A 57 -2.27 -17.53 15.87
N ASP A 58 -2.84 -18.42 15.07
CA ASP A 58 -2.25 -19.75 14.86
C ASP A 58 -1.16 -19.74 13.81
N GLY A 59 -0.77 -18.57 13.31
CA GLY A 59 0.30 -18.44 12.34
C GLY A 59 -0.14 -18.50 10.89
N ARG A 60 -1.42 -18.74 10.61
CA ARG A 60 -1.89 -18.79 9.24
C ARG A 60 -1.99 -17.38 8.67
N THR A 61 -1.76 -17.28 7.38
CA THR A 61 -1.88 -16.02 6.65
C THR A 61 -3.25 -15.95 6.00
N LEU A 62 -3.96 -14.85 6.24
CA LEU A 62 -5.30 -14.65 5.70
C LEU A 62 -5.26 -13.50 4.72
N PRO A 63 -5.53 -13.75 3.43
CA PRO A 63 -5.61 -12.65 2.47
C PRO A 63 -6.89 -11.86 2.71
N LEU A 64 -6.76 -10.53 2.71
CA LEU A 64 -7.91 -9.65 2.91
C LEU A 64 -8.39 -9.06 1.61
N SER A 65 -7.50 -8.51 0.81
CA SER A 65 -7.89 -7.89 -0.44
C SER A 65 -6.69 -7.69 -1.34
N ARG A 66 -6.95 -7.44 -2.61
CA ARG A 66 -5.92 -7.10 -3.58
C ARG A 66 -6.16 -5.69 -4.08
N LEU A 67 -5.06 -4.97 -4.31
CA LEU A 67 -5.11 -3.59 -4.76
C LEU A 67 -4.31 -3.50 -6.05
N GLY A 68 -4.92 -2.88 -7.05
CA GLY A 68 -4.27 -2.69 -8.34
C GLY A 68 -3.98 -1.23 -8.63
N SER A 69 -3.69 -0.95 -9.89
CA SER A 69 -3.31 0.38 -10.33
C SER A 69 -4.30 1.45 -9.86
N GLY A 70 -3.80 2.52 -9.30
CA GLY A 70 -4.59 3.64 -8.81
C GLY A 70 -5.01 3.51 -7.36
N ALA A 71 -4.85 2.34 -6.75
CA ALA A 71 -5.24 2.15 -5.36
C ALA A 71 -4.18 2.72 -4.42
N THR A 72 -4.62 3.12 -3.23
CA THR A 72 -3.72 3.63 -2.21
C THR A 72 -3.81 2.74 -0.98
N PHE A 73 -2.72 2.71 -0.22
CA PHE A 73 -2.73 2.00 1.06
C PHE A 73 -1.70 2.64 1.99
N GLY A 74 -1.84 2.34 3.27
CA GLY A 74 -0.92 2.85 4.28
C GLY A 74 -1.33 4.15 4.91
N GLU A 75 -2.37 4.80 4.38
CA GLU A 75 -2.76 6.10 4.89
C GLU A 75 -3.34 6.03 6.31
N MET A 76 -3.96 4.91 6.68
CA MET A 76 -4.57 4.81 8.00
C MET A 76 -3.52 4.83 9.10
N ALA A 77 -2.38 4.17 8.88
CA ALA A 77 -1.32 4.17 9.87
C ALA A 77 -0.80 5.59 10.11
N LEU A 78 -0.73 6.39 9.05
CA LEU A 78 -0.28 7.77 9.17
C LEU A 78 -1.29 8.63 9.91
N LEU A 79 -2.56 8.49 9.55
CA LEU A 79 -3.61 9.33 10.13
C LEU A 79 -3.80 9.06 11.62
N ARG A 80 -3.57 7.83 12.04
CA ARG A 80 -3.79 7.46 13.43
C ARG A 80 -2.50 7.39 14.23
N ASP A 81 -1.36 7.61 13.59
CA ASP A 81 -0.06 7.51 14.25
C ASP A 81 0.08 6.14 14.91
N GLU A 82 -0.29 5.10 14.18
CA GLU A 82 -0.27 3.72 14.66
C GLU A 82 0.60 2.88 13.75
N PRO A 83 1.12 1.75 14.26
CA PRO A 83 1.87 0.84 13.41
C PRO A 83 1.00 0.27 12.29
N VAL A 84 1.65 -0.17 11.22
CA VAL A 84 0.97 -0.84 10.12
C VAL A 84 0.29 -2.10 10.67
N SER A 85 -0.98 -2.31 10.30
CA SER A 85 -1.80 -3.35 10.89
C SER A 85 -1.83 -4.65 10.10
N ALA A 86 -1.21 -4.69 8.93
CA ALA A 86 -1.23 -5.89 8.07
C ALA A 86 -0.01 -5.88 7.18
N ASP A 87 0.32 -7.05 6.64
CA ASP A 87 1.37 -7.15 5.63
C ASP A 87 0.80 -6.78 4.27
N VAL A 88 1.62 -6.16 3.43
CA VAL A 88 1.26 -5.90 2.03
C VAL A 88 2.36 -6.52 1.18
N VAL A 89 1.99 -7.43 0.30
CA VAL A 89 2.92 -8.24 -0.46
C VAL A 89 2.62 -8.11 -1.95
N ALA A 90 3.66 -7.99 -2.76
CA ALA A 90 3.50 -7.93 -4.21
C ALA A 90 3.08 -9.30 -4.73
N VAL A 91 1.97 -9.39 -5.46
CA VAL A 91 1.53 -10.66 -6.04
C VAL A 91 2.05 -10.84 -7.46
N ASN A 92 2.54 -9.75 -8.06
CA ASN A 92 3.28 -9.79 -9.34
C ASN A 92 4.20 -8.58 -9.30
N PRO A 93 5.06 -8.39 -10.30
CA PRO A 93 5.93 -7.23 -10.27
C PRO A 93 5.11 -5.95 -10.17
N VAL A 94 5.47 -5.10 -9.22
CA VAL A 94 4.66 -3.93 -8.90
C VAL A 94 5.54 -2.69 -8.83
N THR A 95 5.00 -1.57 -9.29
CA THR A 95 5.63 -0.26 -9.15
C THR A 95 4.72 0.59 -8.29
N LEU A 96 5.29 1.23 -7.30
CA LEU A 96 4.56 2.06 -6.34
C LEU A 96 5.18 3.45 -6.29
N MET A 97 4.36 4.41 -5.88
CA MET A 97 4.88 5.69 -5.43
C MET A 97 4.72 5.74 -3.92
N ALA A 98 5.82 6.03 -3.23
CA ALA A 98 5.80 6.24 -1.79
C ALA A 98 5.67 7.73 -1.55
N CYS A 99 4.60 8.14 -0.90
CA CYS A 99 4.28 9.54 -0.69
C CYS A 99 4.49 9.87 0.77
N PRO A 100 5.63 10.47 1.14
CA PRO A 100 5.89 10.79 2.54
C PRO A 100 4.95 11.86 3.03
N VAL A 101 4.65 11.81 4.32
CA VAL A 101 3.84 12.81 4.98
C VAL A 101 4.73 13.61 5.89
N GLU A 102 4.61 14.93 5.81
CA GLU A 102 5.45 15.81 6.63
C GLU A 102 4.72 16.39 7.77
#